data_0af4b1838dd6d3546f4ae973d0f3b0f0
#
_entry.id   0af4b1838dd6d3546f4ae973d0f3b0f0
#
_cell.length_a   1.000
_cell.length_b   1.000
_cell.length_c   1.000
_cell.angle_alpha   90.00
_cell.angle_beta   90.00
_cell.angle_gamma   90.00
#
_symmetry.space_group_name_H-M   'P 1'
#
loop_
_entity.id
_entity.type
_entity.pdbx_description
1 polymer ?
#
loop_
_entity_poly.entity_id
_entity_poly.type
_entity_poly.pdbx_seq_one_letter_code
_entity_poly.pdbx_strand_id
1 'polypeptide(L)'
;ALTAEIEKLIGSGFRKDATELEKLLPYTENVDILQQFSAVKAQNKRALADWLHRTQNITVDPDAMFDIQSKRLHEYKRQQLNLLYLIHQYHEIKAGHLPATPLVSIFGAKAAPAYTIAKDIIHALLTLSKVIAADPVVSKYLQVVFVENYNVTAAEKLIPACDLSEQIS
;
A
#
# COMPACT_ATOMS: atom_id res chain seq x y z
N ALA A 1 -10.32 6.98 -13.40
CA ALA A 1 -10.74 5.64 -13.85
C ALA A 1 -11.89 5.13 -12.96
N LEU A 2 -11.69 4.84 -11.67
CA LEU A 2 -12.73 4.27 -10.78
C LEU A 2 -14.04 5.09 -10.80
N THR A 3 -13.97 6.41 -10.65
CA THR A 3 -15.14 7.30 -10.70
C THR A 3 -15.96 7.13 -11.98
N ALA A 4 -15.29 7.00 -13.12
CA ALA A 4 -15.96 6.82 -14.40
C ALA A 4 -16.69 5.47 -14.51
N GLU A 5 -16.13 4.40 -13.94
CA GLU A 5 -16.79 3.09 -13.89
C GLU A 5 -18.03 3.14 -12.97
N ILE A 6 -17.92 3.79 -11.81
CA ILE A 6 -19.06 3.98 -10.90
C ILE A 6 -20.16 4.81 -11.60
N GLU A 7 -19.80 5.91 -12.28
CA GLU A 7 -20.77 6.76 -12.98
C GLU A 7 -21.54 6.03 -14.08
N LYS A 8 -20.91 5.10 -14.79
CA LYS A 8 -21.60 4.25 -15.79
C LYS A 8 -22.69 3.40 -15.17
N LEU A 9 -22.48 2.93 -13.92
CA LEU A 9 -23.40 2.01 -13.26
C LEU A 9 -24.54 2.71 -12.52
N ILE A 10 -24.25 3.81 -11.82
CA ILE A 10 -25.19 4.43 -10.88
C ILE A 10 -25.40 5.93 -11.11
N GLY A 11 -24.75 6.52 -12.12
CA GLY A 11 -24.79 7.97 -12.36
C GLY A 11 -23.86 8.76 -11.44
N SER A 12 -23.88 10.09 -11.52
CA SER A 12 -22.92 10.97 -10.82
C SER A 12 -23.39 11.47 -9.45
N GLY A 13 -24.57 11.06 -8.99
CA GLY A 13 -25.18 11.55 -7.74
C GLY A 13 -24.33 11.30 -6.50
N PHE A 14 -23.61 10.17 -6.44
CA PHE A 14 -22.73 9.81 -5.34
C PHE A 14 -21.61 10.84 -5.07
N ARG A 15 -21.30 11.72 -6.01
CA ARG A 15 -20.33 12.81 -5.80
C ARG A 15 -20.83 13.87 -4.82
N LYS A 16 -22.15 13.97 -4.65
CA LYS A 16 -22.81 14.91 -3.73
C LYS A 16 -23.35 14.20 -2.50
N ASP A 17 -23.83 12.98 -2.67
CA ASP A 17 -24.39 12.15 -1.63
C ASP A 17 -23.78 10.74 -1.69
N ALA A 18 -22.86 10.45 -0.76
CA ALA A 18 -22.14 9.18 -0.71
C ALA A 18 -23.07 7.97 -0.44
N THR A 19 -24.28 8.17 0.10
CA THR A 19 -25.24 7.10 0.32
C THR A 19 -25.71 6.47 -1.00
N GLU A 20 -25.62 7.20 -2.11
CA GLU A 20 -25.92 6.66 -3.43
C GLU A 20 -25.00 5.51 -3.88
N LEU A 21 -23.83 5.36 -3.24
CA LEU A 21 -22.95 4.21 -3.49
C LEU A 21 -23.61 2.86 -3.13
N GLU A 22 -24.65 2.84 -2.28
CA GLU A 22 -25.45 1.64 -2.01
C GLU A 22 -26.11 1.06 -3.26
N LYS A 23 -26.33 1.88 -4.30
CA LYS A 23 -26.81 1.42 -5.61
C LYS A 23 -25.85 0.48 -6.33
N LEU A 24 -24.62 0.33 -5.84
CA LEU A 24 -23.66 -0.68 -6.32
C LEU A 24 -23.95 -2.09 -5.78
N LEU A 25 -24.69 -2.24 -4.70
CA LEU A 25 -24.98 -3.55 -4.08
C LEU A 25 -25.51 -4.61 -5.07
N PRO A 26 -26.42 -4.30 -6.04
CA PRO A 26 -26.87 -5.30 -7.01
C PRO A 26 -25.77 -5.85 -7.92
N TYR A 27 -24.61 -5.20 -7.99
CA TYR A 27 -23.49 -5.57 -8.88
C TYR A 27 -22.39 -6.37 -8.16
N THR A 28 -22.52 -6.64 -6.86
CA THR A 28 -21.47 -7.28 -6.05
C THR A 28 -21.12 -8.71 -6.48
N GLU A 29 -22.01 -9.38 -7.21
CA GLU A 29 -21.77 -10.72 -7.74
C GLU A 29 -21.60 -10.74 -9.28
N ASN A 30 -21.63 -9.56 -9.92
CA ASN A 30 -21.46 -9.47 -11.37
C ASN A 30 -19.98 -9.56 -11.75
N VAL A 31 -19.57 -10.70 -12.32
CA VAL A 31 -18.17 -11.03 -12.64
C VAL A 31 -17.54 -9.99 -13.59
N ASP A 32 -18.28 -9.51 -14.60
CA ASP A 32 -17.74 -8.54 -15.57
C ASP A 32 -17.45 -7.20 -14.90
N ILE A 33 -18.33 -6.75 -13.99
CA ILE A 33 -18.14 -5.50 -13.25
C ILE A 33 -16.99 -5.63 -12.25
N LEU A 34 -16.88 -6.76 -11.55
CA LEU A 34 -15.78 -7.04 -10.65
C LEU A 34 -14.44 -7.06 -11.40
N GLN A 35 -14.40 -7.63 -12.61
CA GLN A 35 -13.21 -7.61 -13.47
C GLN A 35 -12.83 -6.18 -13.89
N GLN A 36 -13.79 -5.32 -14.22
CA GLN A 36 -13.55 -3.92 -14.55
C GLN A 36 -12.94 -3.17 -13.35
N PHE A 37 -13.46 -3.35 -12.15
CA PHE A 37 -12.89 -2.75 -10.93
C PHE A 37 -11.49 -3.28 -10.63
N SER A 38 -11.27 -4.58 -10.80
CA SER A 38 -9.95 -5.21 -10.65
C SER A 38 -8.95 -4.65 -11.68
N ALA A 39 -9.37 -4.42 -12.92
CA ALA A 39 -8.54 -3.82 -13.95
C ALA A 39 -8.12 -2.38 -13.61
N VAL A 40 -9.05 -1.58 -13.05
CA VAL A 40 -8.73 -0.22 -12.55
C VAL A 40 -7.70 -0.28 -11.43
N LYS A 41 -7.85 -1.21 -10.47
CA LYS A 41 -6.90 -1.41 -9.38
C LYS A 41 -5.53 -1.80 -9.93
N ALA A 42 -5.47 -2.80 -10.81
CA ALA A 42 -4.22 -3.25 -11.43
C ALA A 42 -3.52 -2.13 -12.22
N GLN A 43 -4.27 -1.27 -12.90
CA GLN A 43 -3.72 -0.10 -13.59
C GLN A 43 -3.07 0.89 -12.60
N ASN A 44 -3.72 1.17 -11.48
CA ASN A 44 -3.19 2.06 -10.44
C ASN A 44 -1.91 1.47 -9.80
N LYS A 45 -1.88 0.16 -9.55
CA LYS A 45 -0.70 -0.53 -9.00
C LYS A 45 0.49 -0.46 -9.95
N ARG A 46 0.27 -0.72 -11.25
CA ARG A 46 1.32 -0.56 -12.28
C ARG A 46 1.80 0.88 -12.36
N ALA A 47 0.90 1.86 -12.36
CA ALA A 47 1.26 3.27 -12.39
C ALA A 47 2.07 3.71 -11.16
N LEU A 48 1.78 3.16 -9.97
CA LEU A 48 2.58 3.38 -8.76
C LEU A 48 3.95 2.71 -8.88
N ALA A 49 4.03 1.47 -9.35
CA ALA A 49 5.30 0.75 -9.55
C ALA A 49 6.23 1.51 -10.52
N ASP A 50 5.69 1.98 -11.65
CA ASP A 50 6.42 2.79 -12.62
C ASP A 50 6.89 4.13 -12.02
N TRP A 51 6.05 4.75 -11.19
CA TRP A 51 6.42 6.01 -10.53
C TRP A 51 7.54 5.80 -9.51
N LEU A 52 7.47 4.77 -8.67
CA LEU A 52 8.51 4.40 -7.70
C LEU A 52 9.83 4.10 -8.42
N HIS A 53 9.77 3.34 -9.49
CA HIS A 53 10.96 3.02 -10.28
C HIS A 53 11.63 4.27 -10.87
N ARG A 54 10.85 5.14 -11.51
CA ARG A 54 11.39 6.35 -12.16
C ARG A 54 11.90 7.41 -11.19
N THR A 55 11.27 7.56 -10.03
CA THR A 55 11.58 8.68 -9.12
C THR A 55 12.52 8.30 -7.99
N GLN A 56 12.55 7.02 -7.60
CA GLN A 56 13.28 6.54 -6.43
C GLN A 56 14.14 5.29 -6.72
N ASN A 57 14.12 4.81 -7.96
CA ASN A 57 14.81 3.59 -8.37
C ASN A 57 14.42 2.35 -7.54
N ILE A 58 13.13 2.30 -7.13
CA ILE A 58 12.55 1.20 -6.37
C ILE A 58 11.68 0.36 -7.31
N THR A 59 12.00 -0.93 -7.44
CA THR A 59 11.20 -1.89 -8.20
C THR A 59 10.31 -2.66 -7.25
N VAL A 60 9.01 -2.71 -7.55
CA VAL A 60 8.00 -3.50 -6.83
C VAL A 60 7.22 -4.35 -7.83
N ASP A 61 6.77 -5.52 -7.37
CA ASP A 61 5.87 -6.36 -8.17
C ASP A 61 4.44 -5.82 -8.09
N PRO A 62 3.83 -5.33 -9.18
CA PRO A 62 2.47 -4.80 -9.16
C PRO A 62 1.39 -5.88 -8.95
N ASP A 63 1.72 -7.17 -9.06
CA ASP A 63 0.80 -8.26 -8.80
C ASP A 63 0.80 -8.72 -7.33
N ALA A 64 1.81 -8.29 -6.54
CA ALA A 64 1.83 -8.49 -5.09
C ALA A 64 0.73 -7.68 -4.39
N MET A 65 0.32 -8.07 -3.18
CA MET A 65 -0.59 -7.28 -2.35
C MET A 65 0.12 -6.01 -1.83
N PHE A 66 -0.45 -4.83 -2.10
CA PHE A 66 0.07 -3.55 -1.62
C PHE A 66 -0.61 -3.16 -0.31
N ASP A 67 0.13 -3.30 0.79
CA ASP A 67 -0.23 -2.80 2.12
C ASP A 67 0.44 -1.43 2.32
N ILE A 68 -0.36 -0.37 2.45
CA ILE A 68 0.16 1.01 2.45
C ILE A 68 -0.21 1.75 3.72
N GLN A 69 0.81 2.21 4.45
CA GLN A 69 0.68 3.12 5.58
C GLN A 69 1.22 4.51 5.20
N SER A 70 0.34 5.37 4.66
CA SER A 70 0.68 6.73 4.21
C SER A 70 0.24 7.79 5.23
N LYS A 71 1.06 7.98 6.26
CA LYS A 71 0.82 8.94 7.36
C LYS A 71 2.12 9.56 7.84
N ARG A 72 2.10 10.84 8.28
CA ARG A 72 3.25 11.42 9.01
C ARG A 72 3.63 10.50 10.15
N LEU A 73 4.93 10.26 10.31
CA LEU A 73 5.41 9.36 11.33
C LEU A 73 5.23 9.98 12.72
N HIS A 74 4.58 9.20 13.59
CA HIS A 74 4.35 9.56 14.98
C HIS A 74 4.06 8.31 15.79
N GLU A 75 4.48 8.26 17.07
CA GLU A 75 4.32 7.09 17.94
C GLU A 75 2.86 6.62 18.01
N TYR A 76 1.88 7.54 18.17
CA TYR A 76 0.47 7.15 18.24
C TYR A 76 -0.12 6.63 16.93
N LYS A 77 0.54 6.85 15.78
CA LYS A 77 0.14 6.29 14.47
C LYS A 77 0.68 4.89 14.24
N ARG A 78 1.46 4.39 15.19
CA ARG A 78 1.85 2.98 15.33
C ARG A 78 2.57 2.37 14.12
N GLN A 79 3.34 3.18 13.36
CA GLN A 79 4.23 2.60 12.34
C GLN A 79 5.22 1.62 12.95
N GLN A 80 5.60 1.82 14.22
CA GLN A 80 6.41 0.87 14.96
C GLN A 80 5.71 -0.49 15.15
N LEU A 81 4.39 -0.50 15.39
CA LEU A 81 3.64 -1.76 15.50
C LEU A 81 3.61 -2.51 14.16
N ASN A 82 3.42 -1.80 13.06
CA ASN A 82 3.50 -2.39 11.71
C ASN A 82 4.92 -2.93 11.43
N LEU A 83 5.97 -2.18 11.81
CA LEU A 83 7.35 -2.68 11.73
C LEU A 83 7.54 -4.02 12.48
N LEU A 84 7.02 -4.13 13.70
CA LEU A 84 7.09 -5.38 14.48
C LEU A 84 6.32 -6.52 13.80
N TYR A 85 5.17 -6.23 13.21
CA TYR A 85 4.42 -7.19 12.40
C TYR A 85 5.24 -7.67 11.19
N LEU A 86 5.92 -6.79 10.49
CA LEU A 86 6.77 -7.16 9.34
C LEU A 86 7.98 -7.99 9.75
N ILE A 87 8.56 -7.73 10.94
CA ILE A 87 9.61 -8.58 11.51
C ILE A 87 9.04 -9.98 11.83
N HIS A 88 7.83 -10.06 12.38
CA HIS A 88 7.17 -11.34 12.60
C HIS A 88 6.93 -12.07 11.25
N GLN A 89 6.42 -11.39 10.22
CA GLN A 89 6.25 -12.00 8.89
C GLN A 89 7.56 -12.51 8.30
N TYR A 90 8.68 -11.79 8.49
CA TYR A 90 10.00 -12.26 8.11
C TYR A 90 10.31 -13.62 8.74
N HIS A 91 10.10 -13.77 10.05
CA HIS A 91 10.35 -15.02 10.76
C HIS A 91 9.39 -16.14 10.36
N GLU A 92 8.12 -15.84 10.13
CA GLU A 92 7.13 -16.83 9.65
C GLU A 92 7.55 -17.39 8.28
N ILE A 93 7.95 -16.52 7.35
CA ILE A 93 8.44 -16.96 6.04
C ILE A 93 9.71 -17.81 6.18
N LYS A 94 10.65 -17.43 7.07
CA LYS A 94 11.85 -18.23 7.36
C LYS A 94 11.52 -19.59 7.96
N ALA A 95 10.43 -19.70 8.71
CA ALA A 95 9.93 -20.95 9.28
C ALA A 95 9.18 -21.82 8.24
N GLY A 96 8.96 -21.31 7.03
CA GLY A 96 8.26 -22.03 5.94
C GLY A 96 6.76 -21.73 5.87
N HIS A 97 6.23 -20.80 6.66
CA HIS A 97 4.83 -20.34 6.58
C HIS A 97 4.72 -19.28 5.49
N LEU A 98 4.56 -19.75 4.25
CA LEU A 98 4.56 -18.88 3.07
C LEU A 98 3.17 -18.25 2.84
N PRO A 99 3.09 -16.94 2.58
CA PRO A 99 1.82 -16.29 2.23
C PRO A 99 1.37 -16.75 0.83
N ALA A 100 0.06 -16.82 0.62
CA ALA A 100 -0.52 -17.16 -0.69
C ALA A 100 -0.24 -16.11 -1.77
N THR A 101 -0.07 -14.85 -1.37
CA THR A 101 0.25 -13.74 -2.27
C THR A 101 1.42 -12.95 -1.66
N PRO A 102 2.46 -12.62 -2.44
CA PRO A 102 3.53 -11.76 -1.95
C PRO A 102 3.02 -10.42 -1.45
N LEU A 103 3.67 -9.89 -0.41
CA LEU A 103 3.32 -8.64 0.25
C LEU A 103 4.37 -7.57 -0.04
N VAL A 104 3.93 -6.40 -0.50
CA VAL A 104 4.73 -5.18 -0.57
C VAL A 104 4.16 -4.18 0.43
N SER A 105 4.84 -4.00 1.55
CA SER A 105 4.46 -3.01 2.57
C SER A 105 5.14 -1.68 2.29
N ILE A 106 4.33 -0.63 2.04
CA ILE A 106 4.80 0.68 1.58
C ILE A 106 4.50 1.75 2.64
N PHE A 107 5.56 2.37 3.15
CA PHE A 107 5.45 3.48 4.11
C PHE A 107 5.65 4.83 3.41
N GLY A 108 4.63 5.69 3.44
CA GLY A 108 4.71 7.07 3.02
C GLY A 108 4.72 7.99 4.25
N ALA A 109 5.89 8.44 4.71
CA ALA A 109 5.98 9.20 5.95
C ALA A 109 7.08 10.28 5.90
N LYS A 110 6.98 11.22 6.85
CA LYS A 110 8.02 12.20 7.19
C LYS A 110 8.10 12.33 8.69
N ALA A 111 9.31 12.50 9.21
CA ALA A 111 9.57 12.83 10.62
C ALA A 111 9.94 14.31 10.76
N ALA A 112 9.52 14.96 11.85
CA ALA A 112 10.03 16.28 12.21
C ALA A 112 11.53 16.19 12.54
N PRO A 113 12.35 17.21 12.21
CA PRO A 113 13.80 17.15 12.40
C PRO A 113 14.25 16.84 13.83
N ALA A 114 13.53 17.33 14.84
CA ALA A 114 13.84 17.12 16.26
C ALA A 114 13.20 15.83 16.85
N TYR A 115 12.39 15.10 16.08
CA TYR A 115 11.70 13.91 16.58
C TYR A 115 12.56 12.67 16.41
N THR A 116 13.44 12.38 17.36
CA THR A 116 14.44 11.31 17.30
C THR A 116 13.80 9.93 17.13
N ILE A 117 12.82 9.56 17.96
CA ILE A 117 12.13 8.27 17.89
C ILE A 117 11.51 8.03 16.50
N ALA A 118 10.93 9.05 15.89
CA ALA A 118 10.39 8.94 14.54
C ALA A 118 11.49 8.62 13.51
N LYS A 119 12.66 9.23 13.64
CA LYS A 119 13.81 8.93 12.78
C LYS A 119 14.37 7.54 13.04
N ASP A 120 14.36 7.06 14.28
CA ASP A 120 14.78 5.70 14.63
C ASP A 120 13.84 4.66 14.03
N ILE A 121 12.53 4.92 14.02
CA ILE A 121 11.55 4.05 13.33
C ILE A 121 11.80 4.01 11.82
N ILE A 122 12.07 5.16 11.18
CA ILE A 122 12.44 5.20 9.75
C ILE A 122 13.72 4.38 9.51
N HIS A 123 14.73 4.57 10.35
CA HIS A 123 15.98 3.82 10.23
C HIS A 123 15.75 2.31 10.38
N ALA A 124 14.92 1.89 11.31
CA ALA A 124 14.57 0.49 11.51
C ALA A 124 13.82 -0.10 10.30
N LEU A 125 12.87 0.64 9.70
CA LEU A 125 12.18 0.23 8.46
C LEU A 125 13.14 0.08 7.28
N LEU A 126 14.06 1.03 7.11
CA LEU A 126 15.09 0.98 6.05
C LEU A 126 16.07 -0.17 6.27
N THR A 127 16.41 -0.48 7.53
CA THR A 127 17.26 -1.60 7.89
C THR A 127 16.55 -2.93 7.59
N LEU A 128 15.29 -3.07 8.00
CA LEU A 128 14.49 -4.27 7.70
C LEU A 128 14.35 -4.47 6.19
N SER A 129 14.10 -3.40 5.43
CA SER A 129 14.04 -3.46 3.96
C SER A 129 15.31 -4.06 3.36
N LYS A 130 16.50 -3.63 3.83
CA LYS A 130 17.79 -4.17 3.38
C LYS A 130 17.98 -5.64 3.78
N VAL A 131 17.61 -6.00 5.00
CA VAL A 131 17.68 -7.39 5.49
C VAL A 131 16.83 -8.32 4.64
N ILE A 132 15.58 -7.91 4.36
CA ILE A 132 14.65 -8.67 3.51
C ILE A 132 15.21 -8.79 2.09
N ALA A 133 15.68 -7.71 1.49
CA ALA A 133 16.22 -7.71 0.13
C ALA A 133 17.46 -8.63 -0.03
N ALA A 134 18.25 -8.78 1.04
CA ALA A 134 19.43 -9.66 1.05
C ALA A 134 19.07 -11.15 1.28
N ASP A 135 17.86 -11.47 1.72
CA ASP A 135 17.43 -12.84 1.97
C ASP A 135 16.74 -13.45 0.74
N PRO A 136 17.35 -14.44 0.06
CA PRO A 136 16.83 -14.99 -1.20
C PRO A 136 15.53 -15.81 -1.05
N VAL A 137 15.13 -16.13 0.17
CA VAL A 137 13.86 -16.81 0.47
C VAL A 137 12.78 -15.78 0.74
N VAL A 138 13.02 -14.88 1.70
CA VAL A 138 12.01 -13.92 2.17
C VAL A 138 11.69 -12.87 1.10
N SER A 139 12.68 -12.41 0.35
CA SER A 139 12.50 -11.38 -0.69
C SER A 139 11.53 -11.76 -1.81
N LYS A 140 11.21 -13.05 -1.96
CA LYS A 140 10.20 -13.53 -2.91
C LYS A 140 8.77 -13.28 -2.44
N TYR A 141 8.57 -13.12 -1.14
CA TYR A 141 7.24 -13.07 -0.52
C TYR A 141 6.98 -11.77 0.26
N LEU A 142 8.03 -11.06 0.63
CA LEU A 142 7.93 -9.83 1.41
C LEU A 142 8.89 -8.78 0.89
N GLN A 143 8.39 -7.57 0.69
CA GLN A 143 9.20 -6.38 0.41
C GLN A 143 8.72 -5.23 1.29
N VAL A 144 9.66 -4.46 1.82
CA VAL A 144 9.38 -3.24 2.59
C VAL A 144 9.94 -2.04 1.83
N VAL A 145 9.09 -1.06 1.58
CA VAL A 145 9.41 0.15 0.82
C VAL A 145 9.14 1.38 1.68
N PHE A 146 10.08 2.28 1.75
CA PHE A 146 9.89 3.61 2.35
C PHE A 146 9.97 4.68 1.27
N VAL A 147 8.85 5.40 1.05
CA VAL A 147 8.74 6.44 0.03
C VAL A 147 9.32 7.74 0.54
N GLU A 148 10.39 8.20 -0.10
CA GLU A 148 11.03 9.47 0.23
C GLU A 148 10.14 10.67 -0.11
N ASN A 149 10.33 11.75 0.65
CA ASN A 149 9.63 13.02 0.42
C ASN A 149 8.09 12.92 0.30
N TYR A 150 7.48 12.01 1.07
CA TYR A 150 6.03 11.87 1.08
C TYR A 150 5.30 13.22 1.15
N ASN A 151 4.38 13.44 0.20
CA ASN A 151 3.60 14.67 0.02
C ASN A 151 2.25 14.33 -0.65
N VAL A 152 1.44 15.35 -0.94
CA VAL A 152 0.12 15.16 -1.57
C VAL A 152 0.22 14.45 -2.92
N THR A 153 1.20 14.80 -3.76
CA THR A 153 1.41 14.16 -5.06
C THR A 153 1.74 12.66 -4.93
N ALA A 154 2.57 12.30 -3.92
CA ALA A 154 2.81 10.89 -3.61
C ALA A 154 1.54 10.20 -3.09
N ALA A 155 0.75 10.85 -2.23
CA ALA A 155 -0.51 10.32 -1.71
C ALA A 155 -1.51 10.01 -2.82
N GLU A 156 -1.64 10.88 -3.84
CA GLU A 156 -2.51 10.69 -5.00
C GLU A 156 -2.15 9.45 -5.83
N LYS A 157 -0.95 8.91 -5.68
CA LYS A 157 -0.51 7.67 -6.32
C LYS A 157 -0.62 6.46 -5.40
N LEU A 158 -0.23 6.63 -4.14
CA LEU A 158 -0.24 5.57 -3.14
C LEU A 158 -1.67 5.11 -2.82
N ILE A 159 -2.58 6.04 -2.51
CA ILE A 159 -3.92 5.71 -2.03
C ILE A 159 -4.74 4.90 -3.06
N PRO A 160 -4.81 5.27 -4.35
CA PRO A 160 -5.57 4.49 -5.32
C PRO A 160 -4.98 3.10 -5.61
N ALA A 161 -3.69 2.92 -5.37
CA ALA A 161 -2.98 1.67 -5.65
C ALA A 161 -3.03 0.68 -4.48
N CYS A 162 -3.38 1.10 -3.26
CA CYS A 162 -3.38 0.22 -2.10
C CYS A 162 -4.47 -0.86 -2.19
N ASP A 163 -4.13 -2.10 -1.83
CA ASP A 163 -5.08 -3.16 -1.58
C ASP A 163 -5.55 -3.10 -0.12
N LEU A 164 -4.62 -2.88 0.81
CA LEU A 164 -4.87 -2.64 2.22
C LEU A 164 -4.33 -1.27 2.62
N SER A 165 -5.18 -0.43 3.20
CA SER A 165 -4.78 0.89 3.73
C SER A 165 -4.72 0.85 5.25
N GLU A 166 -3.51 0.97 5.80
CA GLU A 166 -3.28 1.00 7.24
C GLU A 166 -3.74 2.32 7.86
N GLN A 167 -4.85 2.26 8.61
CA GLN A 167 -5.46 3.43 9.26
C GLN A 167 -5.32 3.41 10.79
N ILE A 168 -4.29 2.73 11.30
CA ILE A 168 -4.00 2.67 12.73
C ILE A 168 -3.63 4.06 13.26
N SER A 169 -4.35 4.55 14.25
CA SER A 169 -4.02 5.80 14.97
C SER A 169 -4.70 5.87 16.33
#